data_1ffc1f0e04e4c2821fd742ba4abf1407
#
_entry.id   1ffc1f0e04e4c2821fd742ba4abf1407
#
_cell.length_a   1.000
_cell.length_b   1.000
_cell.length_c   1.000
_cell.angle_alpha   90.00
_cell.angle_beta   90.00
_cell.angle_gamma   90.00
#
_symmetry.space_group_name_H-M   'P 1'
#
loop_
_entity.id
_entity.type
_entity.pdbx_description
1 polymer ?
#
loop_
_entity_poly.entity_id
_entity_poly.type
_entity_poly.pdbx_seq_one_letter_code
_entity_poly.pdbx_strand_id
1 'polypeptide(L)'
;MREPFEHRRSVAHKRRGRRRGFVRWLVVALALTAVAAVAVFAWSMVGGKPEQTAARPASSPSIAPVTTGLEDVHTTSGERVRLPFHVSMAGAETAVVTLLVTRPDGTLVRRLLRRVTRPANVDLAWTGTLALEAGSYRYVVYATVDGRQQRVAVPAKLIVQAPPFPGDKAVAAAIAWAKGRSGTPGVAVVTGDGEVRGLRLTKQYASYSLSKAMMLVAYLRAHATVSDAMRATLERMIEQSDNSAANVVFGEIGGAAGLTRLAKTVGMKRFSPGGGWISARVTPADQAHFFFNMEKYIPAKHRAFARELLSGVTSRQRWGIAAAAGPLGWRVYFKGGWSGGNVDMTQAARLERGKRVFAVAVLTEGNPNWTYGFGTLKGVTGLLLGRQPTGAYLAQVLE
;
A
#
# COMPACT_ATOMS: atom_id res chain seq x y z
N MET A 1 -5.67 54.22 -27.60
CA MET A 1 -6.96 54.85 -27.25
C MET A 1 -7.57 54.11 -26.08
N ARG A 2 -7.56 54.83 -24.90
CA ARG A 2 -8.51 54.70 -23.77
C ARG A 2 -8.59 53.34 -23.01
N GLU A 3 -7.86 53.20 -21.92
CA GLU A 3 -8.37 52.82 -20.58
C GLU A 3 -9.39 53.91 -20.07
N PRO A 4 -10.08 53.77 -18.93
CA PRO A 4 -9.99 52.86 -17.79
C PRO A 4 -11.36 52.45 -17.19
N PHE A 5 -11.42 51.61 -16.10
CA PHE A 5 -12.09 51.98 -14.83
C PHE A 5 -11.87 50.96 -13.72
N GLU A 6 -11.25 51.43 -12.67
CA GLU A 6 -11.23 50.84 -11.32
C GLU A 6 -12.65 50.76 -10.72
N HIS A 7 -12.88 49.75 -9.88
CA HIS A 7 -13.63 50.01 -8.64
C HIS A 7 -13.20 49.05 -7.52
N ARG A 8 -12.53 49.64 -6.56
CA ARG A 8 -12.38 49.19 -5.18
C ARG A 8 -13.76 49.09 -4.51
N ARG A 9 -13.96 48.03 -3.70
CA ARG A 9 -14.66 48.17 -2.42
C ARG A 9 -14.15 47.14 -1.42
N SER A 10 -13.50 47.62 -0.42
CA SER A 10 -13.25 47.06 0.91
C SER A 10 -14.55 47.02 1.71
N VAL A 11 -14.75 45.96 2.52
CA VAL A 11 -15.36 46.05 3.87
C VAL A 11 -15.00 44.81 4.67
N ALA A 12 -14.34 44.94 5.64
CA ALA A 12 -14.12 44.61 7.03
C ALA A 12 -15.24 43.87 7.79
N HIS A 13 -14.74 43.10 8.79
CA HIS A 13 -15.39 42.63 10.02
C HIS A 13 -16.21 41.32 9.97
N LYS A 14 -15.84 40.27 10.75
CA LYS A 14 -16.08 40.23 12.21
C LYS A 14 -15.38 39.02 12.86
N ARG A 15 -14.53 39.30 13.83
CA ARG A 15 -14.15 38.36 14.90
C ARG A 15 -15.39 38.04 15.76
N ARG A 16 -15.72 36.78 15.92
CA ARG A 16 -16.44 36.22 17.08
C ARG A 16 -16.46 34.70 16.89
N GLY A 17 -15.85 33.98 17.82
CA GLY A 17 -16.42 32.95 18.59
C GLY A 17 -15.41 31.92 19.12
N ARG A 18 -14.44 32.36 19.93
CA ARG A 18 -13.64 31.46 20.77
C ARG A 18 -14.28 31.44 22.15
N ARG A 19 -15.30 30.61 22.38
CA ARG A 19 -15.84 30.26 23.73
C ARG A 19 -16.91 29.16 23.64
N ARG A 20 -16.60 27.96 23.12
CA ARG A 20 -17.48 26.78 23.26
C ARG A 20 -16.73 25.45 23.45
N GLY A 21 -15.43 25.50 23.70
CA GLY A 21 -14.62 24.27 23.91
C GLY A 21 -14.40 23.88 25.38
N PHE A 22 -14.66 24.79 26.34
CA PHE A 22 -14.27 24.56 27.74
C PHE A 22 -15.36 23.89 28.60
N VAL A 23 -16.62 23.91 28.18
CA VAL A 23 -17.73 23.36 28.96
C VAL A 23 -17.96 21.87 28.74
N ARG A 24 -17.46 21.31 27.63
CA ARG A 24 -17.63 19.88 27.32
C ARG A 24 -16.65 18.95 28.05
N TRP A 25 -15.54 19.45 28.55
CA TRP A 25 -14.55 18.67 29.30
C TRP A 25 -14.88 18.51 30.79
N LEU A 26 -15.68 19.44 31.37
CA LEU A 26 -16.06 19.37 32.78
C LEU A 26 -17.19 18.34 33.03
N VAL A 27 -18.01 18.03 32.03
CA VAL A 27 -19.12 17.07 32.17
C VAL A 27 -18.65 15.63 32.08
N VAL A 28 -17.55 15.35 31.35
CA VAL A 28 -17.00 14.00 31.22
C VAL A 28 -16.14 13.62 32.43
N ALA A 29 -15.51 14.59 33.08
CA ALA A 29 -14.73 14.34 34.30
C ALA A 29 -15.61 14.05 35.52
N LEU A 30 -16.83 14.61 35.58
CA LEU A 30 -17.79 14.38 36.70
C LEU A 30 -18.55 13.06 36.57
N ALA A 31 -18.67 12.46 35.39
CA ALA A 31 -19.33 11.17 35.20
C ALA A 31 -18.46 9.97 35.59
N LEU A 32 -17.11 10.13 35.59
CA LEU A 32 -16.18 9.05 35.96
C LEU A 32 -15.90 8.98 37.47
N THR A 33 -16.18 10.03 38.24
CA THR A 33 -16.05 10.02 39.72
C THR A 33 -17.29 9.53 40.45
N ALA A 34 -18.46 9.56 39.81
CA ALA A 34 -19.71 9.09 40.43
C ALA A 34 -19.84 7.55 40.47
N VAL A 35 -19.14 6.81 39.62
CA VAL A 35 -19.18 5.33 39.59
C VAL A 35 -18.24 4.72 40.64
N ALA A 36 -17.21 5.43 41.09
CA ALA A 36 -16.31 4.97 42.15
C ALA A 36 -16.83 5.19 43.57
N ALA A 37 -17.77 6.12 43.77
CA ALA A 37 -18.30 6.47 45.08
C ALA A 37 -19.47 5.56 45.54
N VAL A 38 -20.17 4.88 44.63
CA VAL A 38 -21.30 4.01 44.98
C VAL A 38 -20.85 2.61 45.50
N ALA A 39 -19.60 2.22 45.17
CA ALA A 39 -19.07 0.93 45.60
C ALA A 39 -18.50 0.92 47.05
N VAL A 40 -18.29 2.09 47.66
CA VAL A 40 -17.67 2.20 48.99
C VAL A 40 -18.76 2.42 50.10
N PHE A 41 -19.96 2.88 49.74
CA PHE A 41 -21.00 3.20 50.73
C PHE A 41 -21.94 2.05 51.11
N ALA A 42 -21.83 0.92 50.44
CA ALA A 42 -22.70 -0.27 50.71
C ALA A 42 -22.09 -1.24 51.74
N TRP A 43 -20.95 -0.95 52.34
CA TRP A 43 -20.26 -1.89 53.24
C TRP A 43 -20.29 -1.50 54.74
N SER A 44 -20.99 -0.47 55.15
CA SER A 44 -20.97 -0.02 56.56
C SER A 44 -22.28 -0.17 57.35
N MET A 45 -23.27 -0.86 56.83
CA MET A 45 -24.54 -1.06 57.55
C MET A 45 -25.03 -2.51 57.56
N VAL A 46 -24.27 -3.44 58.15
CA VAL A 46 -24.89 -4.65 58.81
C VAL A 46 -23.89 -5.13 59.87
N GLY A 47 -24.11 -4.68 61.09
CA GLY A 47 -23.52 -5.27 62.28
C GLY A 47 -24.34 -6.50 62.73
N GLY A 48 -23.76 -7.68 62.54
CA GLY A 48 -24.22 -8.93 63.11
C GLY A 48 -23.02 -9.80 63.40
N LYS A 49 -22.77 -10.13 64.68
CA LYS A 49 -21.72 -11.09 65.06
C LYS A 49 -22.09 -12.47 64.54
N PRO A 50 -21.24 -13.17 63.83
CA PRO A 50 -21.44 -14.58 63.53
C PRO A 50 -20.72 -15.46 64.55
N GLU A 51 -21.45 -16.44 65.01
CA GLU A 51 -21.07 -17.65 65.69
C GLU A 51 -20.03 -18.41 64.84
N GLN A 52 -18.90 -18.79 65.48
CA GLN A 52 -17.85 -19.54 64.80
C GLN A 52 -18.26 -20.98 64.59
N THR A 53 -18.67 -21.32 63.37
CA THR A 53 -18.58 -22.68 62.87
C THR A 53 -17.39 -22.74 61.92
N ALA A 54 -16.38 -23.52 62.32
CA ALA A 54 -15.18 -23.71 61.52
C ALA A 54 -15.52 -24.46 60.22
N ALA A 55 -15.83 -23.73 59.17
CA ALA A 55 -15.86 -24.24 57.82
C ALA A 55 -14.45 -24.08 57.22
N ARG A 56 -13.91 -25.22 56.81
CA ARG A 56 -12.64 -25.36 56.06
C ARG A 56 -12.63 -24.32 54.94
N PRO A 57 -11.61 -23.49 54.76
CA PRO A 57 -11.59 -22.53 53.71
C PRO A 57 -11.63 -23.27 52.35
N ALA A 58 -12.69 -23.08 51.60
CA ALA A 58 -12.71 -23.45 50.18
C ALA A 58 -11.53 -22.72 49.56
N SER A 59 -10.60 -23.46 49.03
CA SER A 59 -9.48 -22.90 48.28
C SER A 59 -10.03 -22.06 47.14
N SER A 60 -9.85 -20.76 47.23
CA SER A 60 -10.22 -19.84 46.12
C SER A 60 -9.62 -20.38 44.83
N PRO A 61 -10.36 -20.50 43.73
CA PRO A 61 -9.79 -20.95 42.48
C PRO A 61 -8.67 -20.00 42.09
N SER A 62 -7.47 -20.51 42.12
CA SER A 62 -6.27 -19.76 41.67
C SER A 62 -6.27 -19.82 40.16
N ILE A 63 -6.58 -18.71 39.51
CA ILE A 63 -6.25 -18.57 38.09
C ILE A 63 -4.72 -18.43 38.05
N ALA A 64 -4.04 -19.51 37.68
CA ALA A 64 -2.61 -19.44 37.50
C ALA A 64 -2.29 -18.43 36.39
N PRO A 65 -1.32 -17.51 36.58
CA PRO A 65 -0.91 -16.62 35.50
C PRO A 65 -0.41 -17.47 34.33
N VAL A 66 -0.94 -17.19 33.14
CA VAL A 66 -0.51 -17.89 31.94
C VAL A 66 0.95 -17.57 31.68
N THR A 67 1.78 -18.59 31.70
CA THR A 67 3.22 -18.48 31.49
C THR A 67 3.60 -18.40 30.00
N THR A 68 2.70 -18.69 29.08
CA THR A 68 2.89 -18.53 27.64
C THR A 68 2.32 -17.19 27.20
N GLY A 69 3.19 -16.24 26.87
CA GLY A 69 2.78 -14.93 26.37
C GLY A 69 1.96 -15.04 25.09
N LEU A 70 1.11 -14.03 24.87
CA LEU A 70 0.49 -13.85 23.57
C LEU A 70 1.60 -13.53 22.55
N GLU A 71 1.55 -14.14 21.38
CA GLU A 71 2.50 -13.89 20.30
C GLU A 71 2.11 -12.65 19.51
N ASP A 72 3.09 -11.93 18.96
CA ASP A 72 2.86 -10.88 18.01
C ASP A 72 2.25 -11.50 16.74
N VAL A 73 1.11 -10.98 16.29
CA VAL A 73 0.37 -11.51 15.15
C VAL A 73 0.37 -10.50 14.01
N HIS A 74 0.71 -10.98 12.82
CA HIS A 74 0.61 -10.23 11.58
C HIS A 74 -0.56 -10.80 10.76
N THR A 75 -1.42 -9.94 10.25
CA THR A 75 -2.57 -10.32 9.41
C THR A 75 -2.87 -9.23 8.40
N THR A 76 -3.67 -9.56 7.39
CA THR A 76 -4.16 -8.59 6.41
C THR A 76 -5.58 -8.16 6.76
N SER A 77 -5.90 -6.88 6.55
CA SER A 77 -7.26 -6.36 6.78
C SER A 77 -8.28 -7.15 5.96
N GLY A 78 -9.32 -7.63 6.63
CA GLY A 78 -10.38 -8.45 6.03
C GLY A 78 -10.11 -9.94 6.00
N GLU A 79 -8.90 -10.41 6.30
CA GLU A 79 -8.60 -11.84 6.43
C GLU A 79 -9.03 -12.42 7.77
N ARG A 80 -9.16 -13.74 7.81
CA ARG A 80 -9.35 -14.46 9.06
C ARG A 80 -8.04 -14.49 9.82
N VAL A 81 -8.07 -14.06 11.08
CA VAL A 81 -6.93 -14.13 11.97
C VAL A 81 -7.19 -15.18 13.04
N ARG A 82 -6.14 -15.84 13.48
CA ARG A 82 -6.12 -16.71 14.64
C ARG A 82 -5.30 -16.03 15.73
N LEU A 83 -5.93 -15.74 16.87
CA LEU A 83 -5.27 -15.19 18.06
C LEU A 83 -5.23 -16.30 19.10
N PRO A 84 -4.12 -17.02 19.25
CA PRO A 84 -3.99 -18.09 20.23
C PRO A 84 -3.87 -17.51 21.64
N PHE A 85 -4.39 -18.20 22.62
CA PHE A 85 -4.19 -17.92 24.04
C PHE A 85 -4.44 -19.17 24.88
N HIS A 86 -3.69 -19.30 25.94
CA HIS A 86 -3.84 -20.37 26.90
C HIS A 86 -4.60 -19.85 28.14
N VAL A 87 -5.55 -20.61 28.62
CA VAL A 87 -6.30 -20.31 29.84
C VAL A 87 -6.24 -21.51 30.75
N SER A 88 -5.63 -21.33 31.93
CA SER A 88 -5.63 -22.31 33.01
C SER A 88 -6.54 -21.82 34.13
N MET A 89 -7.58 -22.58 34.46
CA MET A 89 -8.56 -22.23 35.48
C MET A 89 -8.95 -23.49 36.23
N ALA A 90 -8.10 -23.94 37.14
CA ALA A 90 -8.38 -25.12 37.96
C ALA A 90 -9.53 -24.83 38.94
N GLY A 91 -10.55 -25.68 38.94
CA GLY A 91 -11.64 -25.64 39.92
C GLY A 91 -12.87 -24.77 39.59
N ALA A 92 -12.89 -24.12 38.40
CA ALA A 92 -14.07 -23.37 37.99
C ALA A 92 -14.97 -24.18 37.04
N GLU A 93 -16.30 -24.08 37.19
CA GLU A 93 -17.26 -24.72 36.29
C GLU A 93 -17.42 -23.94 34.99
N THR A 94 -17.42 -22.61 35.06
CA THR A 94 -17.54 -21.73 33.91
C THR A 94 -16.66 -20.50 34.02
N ALA A 95 -16.17 -20.03 32.89
CA ALA A 95 -15.46 -18.76 32.79
C ALA A 95 -15.90 -17.98 31.55
N VAL A 96 -15.82 -16.67 31.61
CA VAL A 96 -15.98 -15.79 30.45
C VAL A 96 -14.62 -15.26 30.07
N VAL A 97 -14.13 -15.67 28.89
CA VAL A 97 -12.90 -15.17 28.33
C VAL A 97 -13.22 -13.97 27.46
N THR A 98 -12.58 -12.85 27.75
CA THR A 98 -12.73 -11.58 27.02
C THR A 98 -11.41 -11.25 26.33
N LEU A 99 -11.45 -11.13 25.02
CA LEU A 99 -10.36 -10.60 24.22
C LEU A 99 -10.66 -9.14 23.89
N LEU A 100 -9.75 -8.25 24.25
CA LEU A 100 -9.80 -6.83 23.91
C LEU A 100 -8.73 -6.50 22.89
N VAL A 101 -9.11 -5.81 21.82
CA VAL A 101 -8.20 -5.23 20.85
C VAL A 101 -8.27 -3.72 20.98
N THR A 102 -7.13 -3.09 21.21
CA THR A 102 -7.00 -1.65 21.41
C THR A 102 -6.03 -1.04 20.40
N ARG A 103 -6.16 0.25 20.14
CA ARG A 103 -5.11 1.05 19.51
C ARG A 103 -3.94 1.22 20.47
N PRO A 104 -2.74 1.66 19.98
CA PRO A 104 -1.59 1.94 20.85
C PRO A 104 -1.86 2.96 21.95
N ASP A 105 -2.79 3.89 21.73
CA ASP A 105 -3.23 4.90 22.70
C ASP A 105 -4.20 4.38 23.76
N GLY A 106 -4.53 3.08 23.72
CA GLY A 106 -5.46 2.43 24.64
C GLY A 106 -6.93 2.44 24.21
N THR A 107 -7.27 3.14 23.12
CA THR A 107 -8.64 3.20 22.62
C THR A 107 -9.15 1.79 22.25
N LEU A 108 -10.24 1.36 22.84
CA LEU A 108 -10.86 0.06 22.56
C LEU A 108 -11.45 0.04 21.13
N VAL A 109 -11.04 -0.95 20.34
CA VAL A 109 -11.52 -1.13 18.97
C VAL A 109 -12.46 -2.32 18.84
N ARG A 110 -12.15 -3.42 19.54
CA ARG A 110 -12.95 -4.65 19.54
C ARG A 110 -12.96 -5.30 20.89
N ARG A 111 -14.13 -5.84 21.27
CA ARG A 111 -14.32 -6.70 22.43
C ARG A 111 -15.01 -7.98 21.97
N LEU A 112 -14.39 -9.11 22.26
CA LEU A 112 -14.90 -10.43 21.91
C LEU A 112 -15.03 -11.24 23.19
N LEU A 113 -16.16 -11.94 23.35
CA LEU A 113 -16.48 -12.72 24.52
C LEU A 113 -16.67 -14.19 24.13
N ARG A 114 -16.12 -15.08 24.92
CA ARG A 114 -16.33 -16.53 24.79
C ARG A 114 -16.56 -17.13 26.16
N ARG A 115 -17.67 -17.87 26.34
CA ARG A 115 -17.89 -18.67 27.52
C ARG A 115 -17.20 -20.01 27.38
N VAL A 116 -16.50 -20.44 28.41
CA VAL A 116 -15.78 -21.71 28.47
C VAL A 116 -16.34 -22.47 29.66
N THR A 117 -16.77 -23.71 29.46
CA THR A 117 -17.27 -24.61 30.52
C THR A 117 -16.21 -25.63 30.85
N ARG A 118 -16.06 -25.92 32.16
CA ARG A 118 -15.07 -26.84 32.74
C ARG A 118 -13.64 -26.60 32.24
N PRO A 119 -13.10 -25.40 32.40
CA PRO A 119 -11.78 -25.07 31.96
C PRO A 119 -10.75 -25.66 32.92
N ALA A 120 -10.12 -26.80 32.56
CA ALA A 120 -8.95 -27.30 33.32
C ALA A 120 -7.67 -26.62 32.86
N ASN A 121 -7.17 -26.96 31.70
CA ASN A 121 -6.06 -26.32 30.99
C ASN A 121 -6.46 -26.34 29.52
N VAL A 122 -6.79 -25.18 28.95
CA VAL A 122 -7.34 -25.14 27.60
C VAL A 122 -6.54 -24.16 26.72
N ASP A 123 -5.96 -24.71 25.66
CA ASP A 123 -5.47 -23.91 24.58
C ASP A 123 -6.66 -23.44 23.74
N LEU A 124 -6.88 -22.17 23.77
CA LEU A 124 -7.95 -21.51 23.04
C LEU A 124 -7.35 -20.63 21.95
N ALA A 125 -8.10 -20.49 20.89
CA ALA A 125 -7.82 -19.46 19.92
C ALA A 125 -9.12 -18.74 19.55
N TRP A 126 -9.06 -17.44 19.46
CA TRP A 126 -10.07 -16.72 18.75
C TRP A 126 -9.73 -16.76 17.25
N THR A 127 -10.67 -17.18 16.42
CA THR A 127 -10.51 -17.26 14.97
C THR A 127 -11.69 -16.57 14.31
N GLY A 128 -11.40 -15.58 13.47
CA GLY A 128 -12.45 -14.85 12.76
C GLY A 128 -11.91 -13.64 12.05
N THR A 129 -12.79 -12.89 11.37
CA THR A 129 -12.44 -11.64 10.73
C THR A 129 -12.63 -10.49 11.68
N LEU A 130 -11.57 -9.75 11.99
CA LEU A 130 -11.62 -8.64 12.94
C LEU A 130 -12.23 -7.36 12.36
N ALA A 131 -12.34 -7.26 11.03
CA ALA A 131 -12.80 -6.05 10.33
C ALA A 131 -12.05 -4.79 10.80
N LEU A 132 -10.72 -4.90 10.96
CA LEU A 132 -9.84 -3.81 11.35
C LEU A 132 -9.25 -3.13 10.12
N GLU A 133 -9.07 -1.83 10.21
CA GLU A 133 -8.24 -1.09 9.25
C GLU A 133 -6.76 -1.45 9.38
N ALA A 134 -5.98 -1.17 8.36
CA ALA A 134 -4.53 -1.34 8.43
C ALA A 134 -3.93 -0.44 9.51
N GLY A 135 -3.12 -1.01 10.38
CA GLY A 135 -2.51 -0.30 11.50
C GLY A 135 -1.91 -1.23 12.54
N SER A 136 -1.31 -0.64 13.56
CA SER A 136 -0.81 -1.36 14.72
C SER A 136 -1.86 -1.32 15.82
N TYR A 137 -2.07 -2.47 16.43
CA TYR A 137 -2.99 -2.68 17.54
C TYR A 137 -2.29 -3.46 18.66
N ARG A 138 -2.92 -3.49 19.81
CA ARG A 138 -2.58 -4.39 20.90
C ARG A 138 -3.77 -5.28 21.20
N TYR A 139 -3.55 -6.51 21.59
CA TYR A 139 -4.61 -7.37 22.09
C TYR A 139 -4.22 -7.98 23.43
N VAL A 140 -5.21 -8.15 24.29
CA VAL A 140 -5.07 -8.71 25.63
C VAL A 140 -6.25 -9.59 25.94
N VAL A 141 -6.02 -10.63 26.73
CA VAL A 141 -7.06 -11.56 27.14
C VAL A 141 -7.28 -11.43 28.64
N TYR A 142 -8.55 -11.40 29.04
CA TYR A 142 -8.99 -11.45 30.42
C TYR A 142 -9.91 -12.68 30.62
N ALA A 143 -9.84 -13.29 31.76
CA ALA A 143 -10.81 -14.29 32.20
C ALA A 143 -11.60 -13.72 33.37
N THR A 144 -12.92 -13.93 33.35
CA THR A 144 -13.81 -13.63 34.47
C THR A 144 -14.35 -14.93 35.01
N VAL A 145 -14.06 -15.21 36.27
CA VAL A 145 -14.52 -16.38 37.02
C VAL A 145 -15.20 -15.85 38.28
N ASP A 146 -16.42 -16.33 38.59
CA ASP A 146 -17.19 -15.95 39.76
C ASP A 146 -17.26 -14.42 39.98
N GLY A 147 -17.47 -13.68 38.87
CA GLY A 147 -17.55 -12.23 38.89
C GLY A 147 -16.20 -11.49 39.03
N ARG A 148 -15.10 -12.19 39.27
CA ARG A 148 -13.75 -11.61 39.37
C ARG A 148 -13.03 -11.68 38.05
N GLN A 149 -12.60 -10.54 37.55
CA GLN A 149 -11.82 -10.44 36.30
C GLN A 149 -10.35 -10.48 36.60
N GLN A 150 -9.61 -11.34 35.90
CA GLN A 150 -8.16 -11.41 35.96
C GLN A 150 -7.58 -11.28 34.55
N ARG A 151 -6.44 -10.62 34.47
CA ARG A 151 -5.67 -10.54 33.24
C ARG A 151 -4.91 -11.85 33.02
N VAL A 152 -5.17 -12.50 31.91
CA VAL A 152 -4.63 -13.83 31.62
C VAL A 152 -3.27 -13.74 30.93
N ALA A 153 -3.02 -12.67 30.18
CA ALA A 153 -1.78 -12.53 29.43
C ALA A 153 -1.32 -11.06 29.30
N VAL A 154 -0.02 -10.87 29.07
CA VAL A 154 0.57 -9.59 28.72
C VAL A 154 0.07 -9.19 27.32
N PRO A 155 -0.23 -7.90 27.07
CA PRO A 155 -0.65 -7.46 25.74
C PRO A 155 0.41 -7.80 24.69
N ALA A 156 -0.04 -8.37 23.57
CA ALA A 156 0.79 -8.60 22.40
C ALA A 156 0.39 -7.63 21.26
N LYS A 157 1.26 -7.52 20.29
CA LYS A 157 1.00 -6.68 19.11
C LYS A 157 0.16 -7.46 18.10
N LEU A 158 -0.78 -6.73 17.49
CA LEU A 158 -1.52 -7.19 16.31
C LEU A 158 -1.27 -6.17 15.21
N ILE A 159 -0.52 -6.58 14.19
CA ILE A 159 -0.21 -5.74 13.04
C ILE A 159 -1.13 -6.15 11.90
N VAL A 160 -2.02 -5.25 11.54
CA VAL A 160 -2.95 -5.42 10.42
C VAL A 160 -2.39 -4.67 9.22
N GLN A 161 -2.06 -5.39 8.18
CA GLN A 161 -1.58 -4.82 6.92
C GLN A 161 -2.76 -4.47 6.01
N ALA A 162 -2.60 -3.44 5.19
CA ALA A 162 -3.54 -3.21 4.10
C ALA A 162 -3.44 -4.37 3.09
N PRO A 163 -4.56 -4.82 2.50
CA PRO A 163 -4.47 -5.79 1.43
C PRO A 163 -3.63 -5.23 0.29
N PRO A 164 -2.84 -6.07 -0.37
CA PRO A 164 -2.01 -5.64 -1.48
C PRO A 164 -2.87 -4.97 -2.56
N PHE A 165 -2.36 -3.89 -3.12
CA PHE A 165 -3.03 -3.20 -4.21
C PHE A 165 -2.09 -3.11 -5.42
N PRO A 166 -2.56 -3.48 -6.62
CA PRO A 166 -3.87 -4.07 -6.96
C PRO A 166 -4.08 -5.46 -6.34
N GLY A 167 -5.34 -5.77 -5.98
CA GLY A 167 -5.68 -7.09 -5.41
C GLY A 167 -5.64 -8.22 -6.45
N ASP A 168 -5.58 -9.47 -5.98
CA ASP A 168 -5.39 -10.67 -6.81
C ASP A 168 -6.39 -10.80 -7.96
N LYS A 169 -7.67 -10.54 -7.70
CA LYS A 169 -8.72 -10.57 -8.73
C LYS A 169 -8.46 -9.57 -9.86
N ALA A 170 -8.00 -8.37 -9.53
CA ALA A 170 -7.68 -7.33 -10.51
C ALA A 170 -6.46 -7.72 -11.35
N VAL A 171 -5.42 -8.27 -10.70
CA VAL A 171 -4.23 -8.76 -11.40
C VAL A 171 -4.56 -9.94 -12.31
N ALA A 172 -5.36 -10.90 -11.84
CA ALA A 172 -5.81 -12.04 -12.65
C ALA A 172 -6.62 -11.58 -13.87
N ALA A 173 -7.55 -10.64 -13.69
CA ALA A 173 -8.34 -10.07 -14.79
C ALA A 173 -7.46 -9.34 -15.82
N ALA A 174 -6.46 -8.57 -15.38
CA ALA A 174 -5.52 -7.89 -16.27
C ALA A 174 -4.66 -8.87 -17.07
N ILE A 175 -4.22 -9.98 -16.44
CA ILE A 175 -3.48 -11.05 -17.11
C ILE A 175 -4.37 -11.77 -18.14
N ALA A 176 -5.62 -12.09 -17.78
CA ALA A 176 -6.57 -12.73 -18.69
C ALA A 176 -6.87 -11.86 -19.90
N TRP A 177 -7.09 -10.56 -19.68
CA TRP A 177 -7.23 -9.58 -20.76
C TRP A 177 -6.03 -9.60 -21.70
N ALA A 178 -4.81 -9.48 -21.15
CA ALA A 178 -3.60 -9.47 -21.95
C ALA A 178 -3.40 -10.77 -22.76
N LYS A 179 -3.76 -11.93 -22.18
CA LYS A 179 -3.70 -13.24 -22.89
C LYS A 179 -4.60 -13.30 -24.10
N GLY A 180 -5.76 -12.64 -24.06
CA GLY A 180 -6.72 -12.58 -25.17
C GLY A 180 -6.37 -11.54 -26.25
N ARG A 181 -5.24 -10.80 -26.10
CA ARG A 181 -4.86 -9.76 -27.07
C ARG A 181 -3.93 -10.33 -28.14
N SER A 182 -4.12 -9.87 -29.38
CA SER A 182 -3.24 -10.17 -30.52
C SER A 182 -1.83 -9.60 -30.29
N GLY A 183 -0.86 -10.13 -31.01
CA GLY A 183 0.54 -9.86 -30.80
C GLY A 183 1.10 -10.65 -29.59
N THR A 184 2.18 -10.17 -29.04
CA THR A 184 2.84 -10.80 -27.91
C THR A 184 2.88 -9.87 -26.70
N PRO A 185 1.81 -9.72 -25.92
CA PRO A 185 1.83 -8.89 -24.74
C PRO A 185 2.57 -9.57 -23.58
N GLY A 186 3.39 -8.81 -22.88
CA GLY A 186 4.01 -9.14 -21.62
C GLY A 186 3.56 -8.11 -20.56
N VAL A 187 3.20 -8.60 -19.40
CA VAL A 187 2.71 -7.78 -18.30
C VAL A 187 3.42 -8.15 -17.02
N ALA A 188 3.85 -7.17 -16.25
CA ALA A 188 4.28 -7.37 -14.87
C ALA A 188 3.67 -6.31 -13.98
N VAL A 189 3.21 -6.74 -12.81
CA VAL A 189 2.68 -5.88 -11.75
C VAL A 189 3.49 -6.16 -10.49
N VAL A 190 4.02 -5.10 -9.88
CA VAL A 190 4.63 -5.15 -8.55
C VAL A 190 3.68 -4.47 -7.58
N THR A 191 3.15 -5.23 -6.65
CA THR A 191 2.21 -4.75 -5.63
C THR A 191 2.93 -4.14 -4.42
N GLY A 192 2.18 -3.52 -3.51
CA GLY A 192 2.75 -2.82 -2.35
C GLY A 192 3.60 -3.68 -1.41
N ASP A 193 3.42 -5.01 -1.43
CA ASP A 193 4.21 -6.02 -0.74
C ASP A 193 5.52 -6.39 -1.46
N GLY A 194 5.72 -5.90 -2.70
CA GLY A 194 6.90 -6.17 -3.52
C GLY A 194 6.80 -7.45 -4.37
N GLU A 195 5.69 -8.20 -4.30
CA GLU A 195 5.45 -9.35 -5.17
C GLU A 195 5.31 -8.95 -6.64
N VAL A 196 5.83 -9.82 -7.51
CA VAL A 196 5.71 -9.68 -8.97
C VAL A 196 4.79 -10.73 -9.54
N ARG A 197 3.74 -10.30 -10.20
CA ARG A 197 2.78 -11.16 -10.90
C ARG A 197 2.56 -10.68 -12.32
N GLY A 198 2.27 -11.58 -13.25
CA GLY A 198 2.08 -11.14 -14.62
C GLY A 198 2.06 -12.25 -15.67
N LEU A 199 2.27 -11.83 -16.89
CA LEU A 199 2.30 -12.64 -18.10
C LEU A 199 3.65 -12.47 -18.81
N ARG A 200 4.29 -13.57 -19.24
CA ARG A 200 5.60 -13.56 -19.93
C ARG A 200 6.64 -12.70 -19.20
N LEU A 201 6.72 -12.84 -17.89
CA LEU A 201 7.53 -12.01 -16.99
C LEU A 201 8.99 -11.88 -17.41
N THR A 202 9.55 -12.93 -18.01
CA THR A 202 10.97 -13.05 -18.35
C THR A 202 11.26 -12.99 -19.86
N LYS A 203 10.21 -12.84 -20.71
CA LYS A 203 10.42 -12.60 -22.14
C LYS A 203 11.07 -11.24 -22.36
N GLN A 204 12.07 -11.18 -23.19
CA GLN A 204 12.72 -9.93 -23.58
C GLN A 204 11.97 -9.25 -24.71
N TYR A 205 11.81 -7.94 -24.57
CA TYR A 205 11.22 -7.01 -25.53
C TYR A 205 12.21 -5.91 -25.84
N ALA A 206 12.14 -5.32 -27.03
CA ALA A 206 12.88 -4.10 -27.32
C ALA A 206 12.38 -2.95 -26.44
N SER A 207 13.30 -2.22 -25.82
CA SER A 207 12.94 -1.16 -24.87
C SER A 207 12.44 0.10 -25.56
N TYR A 208 12.96 0.39 -26.76
CA TYR A 208 12.73 1.68 -27.39
C TYR A 208 13.02 2.83 -26.43
N SER A 209 12.18 3.86 -26.43
CA SER A 209 12.35 4.99 -25.51
C SER A 209 12.06 4.69 -24.04
N LEU A 210 11.62 3.48 -23.66
CA LEU A 210 11.49 3.09 -22.27
C LEU A 210 12.84 3.11 -21.54
N SER A 211 13.93 2.75 -22.25
CA SER A 211 15.30 2.80 -21.73
C SER A 211 15.75 4.19 -21.27
N LYS A 212 15.12 5.28 -21.75
CA LYS A 212 15.43 6.65 -21.32
C LYS A 212 15.19 6.87 -19.83
N ALA A 213 14.25 6.15 -19.21
CA ALA A 213 14.08 6.18 -17.76
C ALA A 213 15.27 5.54 -17.03
N MET A 214 15.86 4.49 -17.61
CA MET A 214 17.09 3.89 -17.08
C MET A 214 18.27 4.86 -17.23
N MET A 215 18.38 5.53 -18.38
CA MET A 215 19.42 6.53 -18.63
C MET A 215 19.33 7.70 -17.65
N LEU A 216 18.12 8.20 -17.37
CA LEU A 216 17.89 9.22 -16.33
C LEU A 216 18.45 8.78 -14.98
N VAL A 217 18.09 7.58 -14.53
CA VAL A 217 18.57 7.06 -13.25
C VAL A 217 20.07 6.85 -13.25
N ALA A 218 20.66 6.32 -14.35
CA ALA A 218 22.10 6.13 -14.48
C ALA A 218 22.85 7.47 -14.36
N TYR A 219 22.37 8.51 -15.06
CA TYR A 219 22.94 9.84 -15.01
C TYR A 219 22.87 10.45 -13.59
N LEU A 220 21.69 10.47 -12.99
CA LEU A 220 21.48 11.08 -11.67
C LEU A 220 22.26 10.36 -10.55
N ARG A 221 22.58 9.08 -10.73
CA ARG A 221 23.44 8.32 -9.81
C ARG A 221 24.91 8.70 -9.93
N ALA A 222 25.35 8.98 -11.13
CA ALA A 222 26.76 9.26 -11.41
C ALA A 222 27.16 10.71 -11.09
N HIS A 223 26.20 11.65 -11.02
CA HIS A 223 26.49 13.07 -10.92
C HIS A 223 25.99 13.66 -9.62
N ALA A 224 26.87 14.33 -8.89
CA ALA A 224 26.52 15.02 -7.65
C ALA A 224 25.64 16.25 -7.90
N THR A 225 25.86 16.94 -8.99
CA THR A 225 25.10 18.13 -9.44
C THR A 225 24.68 17.93 -10.90
N VAL A 226 23.62 18.61 -11.29
CA VAL A 226 23.13 18.63 -12.67
C VAL A 226 23.12 20.07 -13.12
N SER A 227 23.91 20.41 -14.14
CA SER A 227 23.95 21.76 -14.73
C SER A 227 22.61 22.09 -15.39
N ASP A 228 22.31 23.39 -15.55
CA ASP A 228 21.06 23.82 -16.18
C ASP A 228 20.94 23.33 -17.63
N ALA A 229 22.04 23.31 -18.38
CA ALA A 229 22.07 22.75 -19.73
C ALA A 229 21.70 21.25 -19.75
N MET A 230 22.18 20.49 -18.77
CA MET A 230 21.85 19.07 -18.66
C MET A 230 20.44 18.86 -18.12
N ARG A 231 19.94 19.72 -17.22
CA ARG A 231 18.52 19.71 -16.82
C ARG A 231 17.61 19.82 -18.03
N ALA A 232 17.82 20.82 -18.88
CA ALA A 232 17.07 21.01 -20.12
C ALA A 232 17.20 19.81 -21.07
N THR A 233 18.37 19.15 -21.12
CA THR A 233 18.58 17.95 -21.92
C THR A 233 17.80 16.75 -21.36
N LEU A 234 17.84 16.53 -20.06
CA LEU A 234 17.08 15.45 -19.41
C LEU A 234 15.56 15.67 -19.53
N GLU A 235 15.11 16.92 -19.46
CA GLU A 235 13.72 17.30 -19.68
C GLU A 235 13.25 16.93 -21.08
N ARG A 236 13.95 17.38 -22.13
CA ARG A 236 13.63 16.96 -23.51
C ARG A 236 13.66 15.45 -23.70
N MET A 237 14.66 14.77 -23.13
CA MET A 237 14.79 13.30 -23.23
C MET A 237 13.58 12.58 -22.62
N ILE A 238 13.12 13.00 -21.44
CA ILE A 238 12.07 12.30 -20.73
C ILE A 238 10.68 12.76 -21.15
N GLU A 239 10.42 14.06 -21.13
CA GLU A 239 9.08 14.61 -21.35
C GLU A 239 8.66 14.58 -22.81
N GLN A 240 9.58 14.93 -23.72
CA GLN A 240 9.31 14.95 -25.16
C GLN A 240 9.79 13.67 -25.85
N SER A 241 10.53 12.83 -25.14
CA SER A 241 11.17 11.63 -25.69
C SER A 241 12.14 11.94 -26.83
N ASP A 242 12.80 13.11 -26.75
CA ASP A 242 13.77 13.56 -27.77
C ASP A 242 14.94 12.57 -27.89
N ASN A 243 15.27 12.18 -29.15
CA ASN A 243 16.33 11.20 -29.42
C ASN A 243 17.70 11.84 -29.42
N SER A 244 17.83 13.11 -29.83
CA SER A 244 19.08 13.82 -29.80
C SER A 244 19.56 14.06 -28.38
N ALA A 245 18.64 14.48 -27.51
CA ALA A 245 18.89 14.58 -26.06
C ALA A 245 19.25 13.21 -25.45
N ALA A 246 18.58 12.14 -25.88
CA ALA A 246 18.91 10.79 -25.46
C ALA A 246 20.32 10.36 -25.85
N ASN A 247 20.75 10.68 -27.06
CA ASN A 247 22.12 10.37 -27.50
C ASN A 247 23.18 11.07 -26.65
N VAL A 248 22.96 12.34 -26.29
CA VAL A 248 23.85 13.08 -25.37
C VAL A 248 23.92 12.35 -24.01
N VAL A 249 22.77 12.07 -23.39
CA VAL A 249 22.74 11.39 -22.08
C VAL A 249 23.33 9.98 -22.16
N PHE A 250 23.11 9.27 -23.27
CA PHE A 250 23.70 7.95 -23.49
C PHE A 250 25.24 8.01 -23.52
N GLY A 251 25.80 9.01 -24.17
CA GLY A 251 27.24 9.26 -24.11
C GLY A 251 27.73 9.54 -22.69
N GLU A 252 27.06 10.44 -21.98
CA GLU A 252 27.43 10.86 -20.62
C GLU A 252 27.43 9.71 -19.61
N ILE A 253 26.55 8.74 -19.75
CA ILE A 253 26.53 7.57 -18.86
C ILE A 253 27.53 6.48 -19.24
N GLY A 254 28.29 6.67 -20.32
CA GLY A 254 29.24 5.70 -20.88
C GLY A 254 28.58 4.63 -21.74
N GLY A 255 27.55 5.00 -22.49
CA GLY A 255 26.92 4.18 -23.52
C GLY A 255 26.28 2.88 -22.97
N ALA A 256 26.39 1.81 -23.76
CA ALA A 256 25.88 0.48 -23.44
C ALA A 256 26.48 -0.07 -22.13
N ALA A 257 27.75 0.22 -21.85
CA ALA A 257 28.38 -0.18 -20.58
C ALA A 257 27.74 0.50 -19.38
N GLY A 258 27.36 1.79 -19.49
CA GLY A 258 26.65 2.53 -18.44
C GLY A 258 25.27 1.94 -18.14
N LEU A 259 24.49 1.63 -19.17
CA LEU A 259 23.20 0.95 -19.00
C LEU A 259 23.36 -0.44 -18.37
N THR A 260 24.38 -1.19 -18.77
CA THR A 260 24.69 -2.51 -18.19
C THR A 260 25.08 -2.40 -16.72
N ARG A 261 25.89 -1.40 -16.35
CA ARG A 261 26.23 -1.14 -14.93
C ARG A 261 24.98 -0.83 -14.12
N LEU A 262 24.11 0.06 -14.65
CA LEU A 262 22.84 0.32 -13.95
C LEU A 262 22.01 -0.94 -13.81
N ALA A 263 21.79 -1.69 -14.88
CA ALA A 263 20.98 -2.90 -14.87
C ALA A 263 21.46 -3.90 -13.80
N LYS A 264 22.77 -4.11 -13.69
CA LYS A 264 23.38 -4.92 -12.62
C LYS A 264 23.11 -4.34 -11.23
N THR A 265 23.32 -3.03 -11.07
CA THR A 265 23.13 -2.35 -9.77
C THR A 265 21.68 -2.43 -9.27
N VAL A 266 20.69 -2.34 -10.18
CA VAL A 266 19.27 -2.41 -9.82
C VAL A 266 18.71 -3.82 -9.84
N GLY A 267 19.54 -4.83 -10.09
CA GLY A 267 19.21 -6.25 -10.02
C GLY A 267 18.37 -6.78 -11.18
N MET A 268 18.45 -6.15 -12.38
CA MET A 268 17.78 -6.69 -13.57
C MET A 268 18.38 -8.04 -13.96
N LYS A 269 17.52 -9.03 -14.17
CA LYS A 269 17.94 -10.42 -14.40
C LYS A 269 18.23 -10.72 -15.87
N ARG A 270 17.55 -10.06 -16.79
CA ARG A 270 17.57 -10.37 -18.22
C ARG A 270 17.68 -9.11 -19.08
N PHE A 271 18.50 -8.15 -18.65
CA PHE A 271 18.81 -6.98 -19.45
C PHE A 271 19.90 -7.31 -20.49
N SER A 272 19.73 -6.80 -21.71
CA SER A 272 20.78 -6.78 -22.72
C SER A 272 20.85 -5.37 -23.34
N PRO A 273 22.04 -4.75 -23.46
CA PRO A 273 22.16 -3.39 -23.99
C PRO A 273 21.87 -3.30 -25.50
N GLY A 274 21.88 -4.43 -26.23
CA GLY A 274 21.80 -4.41 -27.70
C GLY A 274 22.94 -3.58 -28.33
N GLY A 275 22.66 -2.99 -29.49
CA GLY A 275 23.59 -2.06 -30.17
C GLY A 275 23.49 -0.61 -29.68
N GLY A 276 22.61 -0.33 -28.70
CA GLY A 276 22.40 1.02 -28.18
C GLY A 276 21.11 1.11 -27.37
N TRP A 277 20.81 2.30 -26.82
CA TRP A 277 19.67 2.48 -25.89
C TRP A 277 18.32 2.11 -26.53
N ILE A 278 18.13 2.32 -27.84
CA ILE A 278 16.85 2.05 -28.51
C ILE A 278 16.61 0.55 -28.72
N SER A 279 17.67 -0.22 -28.93
CA SER A 279 17.64 -1.67 -29.15
C SER A 279 17.90 -2.49 -27.90
N ALA A 280 18.10 -1.85 -26.77
CA ALA A 280 18.24 -2.55 -25.50
C ALA A 280 17.02 -3.45 -25.23
N ARG A 281 17.29 -4.65 -24.70
CA ARG A 281 16.26 -5.65 -24.42
C ARG A 281 15.96 -5.68 -22.93
N VAL A 282 14.69 -5.63 -22.61
CA VAL A 282 14.18 -5.58 -21.22
C VAL A 282 13.03 -6.58 -21.03
N THR A 283 12.78 -6.96 -19.78
CA THR A 283 11.64 -7.82 -19.47
C THR A 283 10.55 -7.06 -18.71
N PRO A 284 9.27 -7.52 -18.76
CA PRO A 284 8.22 -6.93 -17.96
C PRO A 284 8.58 -6.90 -16.47
N ALA A 285 9.09 -8.02 -15.92
CA ALA A 285 9.45 -8.12 -14.51
C ALA A 285 10.53 -7.12 -14.10
N ASP A 286 11.63 -7.05 -14.87
CA ASP A 286 12.73 -6.13 -14.57
C ASP A 286 12.27 -4.66 -14.62
N GLN A 287 11.40 -4.31 -15.57
CA GLN A 287 10.91 -2.94 -15.70
C GLN A 287 9.91 -2.58 -14.60
N ALA A 288 8.99 -3.47 -14.26
CA ALA A 288 8.06 -3.22 -13.15
C ALA A 288 8.80 -3.06 -11.82
N HIS A 289 9.78 -3.93 -11.53
CA HIS A 289 10.65 -3.80 -10.36
C HIS A 289 11.45 -2.50 -10.36
N PHE A 290 12.01 -2.13 -11.51
CA PHE A 290 12.78 -0.90 -11.65
C PHE A 290 11.91 0.32 -11.30
N PHE A 291 10.73 0.44 -11.89
CA PHE A 291 9.83 1.55 -11.61
C PHE A 291 9.30 1.53 -10.17
N PHE A 292 9.02 0.37 -9.60
CA PHE A 292 8.58 0.26 -8.20
C PHE A 292 9.63 0.78 -7.22
N ASN A 293 10.90 0.43 -7.45
CA ASN A 293 12.01 0.77 -6.56
C ASN A 293 12.82 1.99 -7.01
N MET A 294 12.42 2.69 -8.06
CA MET A 294 13.22 3.72 -8.72
C MET A 294 13.75 4.79 -7.76
N GLU A 295 12.94 5.20 -6.79
CA GLU A 295 13.36 6.20 -5.79
C GLU A 295 14.50 5.72 -4.89
N LYS A 296 14.62 4.40 -4.67
CA LYS A 296 15.75 3.82 -3.93
C LYS A 296 17.05 3.91 -4.72
N TYR A 297 16.94 3.94 -6.05
CA TYR A 297 18.08 4.00 -6.94
C TYR A 297 18.55 5.43 -7.20
N ILE A 298 17.72 6.44 -6.97
CA ILE A 298 18.02 7.85 -7.19
C ILE A 298 18.50 8.49 -5.88
N PRO A 299 19.68 9.18 -5.88
CA PRO A 299 20.11 9.96 -4.72
C PRO A 299 19.01 10.92 -4.23
N ALA A 300 18.85 11.06 -2.91
CA ALA A 300 17.75 11.81 -2.31
C ALA A 300 17.56 13.21 -2.91
N LYS A 301 18.67 13.93 -3.13
CA LYS A 301 18.71 15.30 -3.71
C LYS A 301 18.13 15.40 -5.14
N HIS A 302 18.11 14.31 -5.90
CA HIS A 302 17.63 14.28 -7.29
C HIS A 302 16.22 13.69 -7.43
N ARG A 303 15.62 13.13 -6.36
CA ARG A 303 14.33 12.45 -6.45
C ARG A 303 13.20 13.36 -6.89
N ALA A 304 13.14 14.57 -6.35
CA ALA A 304 12.10 15.55 -6.72
C ALA A 304 12.16 15.85 -8.23
N PHE A 305 13.35 16.13 -8.75
CA PHE A 305 13.57 16.39 -10.17
C PHE A 305 13.19 15.19 -11.05
N ALA A 306 13.61 13.98 -10.69
CA ALA A 306 13.23 12.78 -11.44
C ALA A 306 11.71 12.53 -11.45
N ARG A 307 11.03 12.78 -10.33
CA ARG A 307 9.56 12.69 -10.25
C ARG A 307 8.87 13.71 -11.13
N GLU A 308 9.37 14.94 -11.15
CA GLU A 308 8.89 16.01 -12.02
C GLU A 308 8.95 15.57 -13.48
N LEU A 309 10.11 15.17 -13.98
CA LEU A 309 10.31 14.72 -15.35
C LEU A 309 9.39 13.57 -15.74
N LEU A 310 9.33 12.51 -14.90
CA LEU A 310 8.55 11.31 -15.22
C LEU A 310 7.04 11.50 -15.11
N SER A 311 6.57 12.53 -14.40
CA SER A 311 5.18 12.94 -14.39
C SER A 311 4.85 14.02 -15.42
N GLY A 312 5.85 14.79 -15.89
CA GLY A 312 5.74 15.87 -16.86
C GLY A 312 5.67 15.43 -18.33
N VAL A 313 5.71 14.12 -18.61
CA VAL A 313 5.65 13.61 -19.99
C VAL A 313 4.49 14.23 -20.77
N THR A 314 4.77 14.74 -21.96
CA THR A 314 3.82 15.50 -22.81
C THR A 314 2.53 14.74 -23.09
N SER A 315 1.44 15.47 -23.30
CA SER A 315 0.09 14.92 -23.53
C SER A 315 0.04 13.91 -24.67
N ARG A 316 0.79 14.14 -25.75
CA ARG A 316 0.88 13.24 -26.92
C ARG A 316 1.41 11.84 -26.57
N GLN A 317 2.13 11.69 -25.46
CA GLN A 317 2.71 10.42 -25.02
C GLN A 317 1.98 9.82 -23.80
N ARG A 318 0.92 10.46 -23.32
CA ARG A 318 0.13 9.98 -22.16
C ARG A 318 -0.93 8.95 -22.52
N TRP A 319 -0.64 8.07 -23.48
CA TRP A 319 -1.46 6.92 -23.85
C TRP A 319 -1.27 5.75 -22.88
N GLY A 320 -2.00 4.66 -23.07
CA GLY A 320 -1.84 3.41 -22.33
C GLY A 320 -2.06 3.57 -20.82
N ILE A 321 -1.01 3.33 -20.02
CA ILE A 321 -1.05 3.35 -18.56
C ILE A 321 -1.48 4.74 -18.05
N ALA A 322 -0.88 5.79 -18.57
CA ALA A 322 -1.17 7.16 -18.12
C ALA A 322 -2.59 7.60 -18.44
N ALA A 323 -3.11 7.20 -19.62
CA ALA A 323 -4.49 7.48 -20.03
C ALA A 323 -5.54 6.73 -19.18
N ALA A 324 -5.19 5.55 -18.64
CA ALA A 324 -6.08 4.81 -17.76
C ALA A 324 -6.07 5.34 -16.31
N ALA A 325 -4.90 5.71 -15.81
CA ALA A 325 -4.70 6.01 -14.39
C ALA A 325 -4.91 7.50 -14.04
N GLY A 326 -4.50 8.41 -14.93
CA GLY A 326 -4.57 9.86 -14.68
C GLY A 326 -5.97 10.38 -14.33
N PRO A 327 -7.01 10.07 -15.13
CA PRO A 327 -8.38 10.50 -14.84
C PRO A 327 -8.96 9.95 -13.52
N LEU A 328 -8.35 8.92 -12.95
CA LEU A 328 -8.72 8.33 -11.67
C LEU A 328 -7.96 8.95 -10.49
N GLY A 329 -7.23 10.04 -10.71
CA GLY A 329 -6.48 10.75 -9.67
C GLY A 329 -5.20 10.05 -9.22
N TRP A 330 -4.63 9.14 -10.03
CA TRP A 330 -3.32 8.55 -9.78
C TRP A 330 -2.21 9.46 -10.30
N ARG A 331 -1.17 9.67 -9.51
CA ARG A 331 0.10 10.17 -10.00
C ARG A 331 0.81 9.06 -10.77
N VAL A 332 1.24 9.37 -11.98
CA VAL A 332 1.85 8.38 -12.88
C VAL A 332 3.24 8.86 -13.24
N TYR A 333 4.24 8.17 -12.77
CA TYR A 333 5.64 8.35 -13.12
C TYR A 333 6.00 7.27 -14.12
N PHE A 334 6.15 7.63 -15.38
CA PHE A 334 6.23 6.64 -16.45
C PHE A 334 7.17 7.04 -17.58
N LYS A 335 7.52 6.05 -18.37
CA LYS A 335 8.12 6.25 -19.69
C LYS A 335 7.52 5.25 -20.67
N GLY A 336 7.28 5.68 -21.89
CA GLY A 336 6.88 4.86 -22.99
C GLY A 336 7.92 4.80 -24.10
N GLY A 337 7.83 3.74 -24.90
CA GLY A 337 8.60 3.53 -26.11
C GLY A 337 7.75 2.82 -27.15
N TRP A 338 8.06 3.00 -28.41
CA TRP A 338 7.32 2.40 -29.52
C TRP A 338 8.18 2.26 -30.76
N SER A 339 7.78 1.36 -31.66
CA SER A 339 8.34 1.19 -33.00
C SER A 339 7.35 1.58 -34.08
N GLY A 340 7.80 2.32 -35.08
CA GLY A 340 6.97 2.67 -36.24
C GLY A 340 6.74 1.51 -37.22
N GLY A 341 7.66 0.54 -37.28
CA GLY A 341 7.60 -0.54 -38.28
C GLY A 341 6.79 -1.77 -37.82
N ASN A 342 6.98 -2.21 -36.58
CA ASN A 342 6.39 -3.45 -36.08
C ASN A 342 5.15 -3.25 -35.18
N VAL A 343 4.73 -2.02 -35.01
CA VAL A 343 3.64 -1.64 -34.07
C VAL A 343 3.87 -2.20 -32.66
N ASP A 344 5.10 -2.12 -32.20
CA ASP A 344 5.46 -2.53 -30.84
C ASP A 344 5.28 -1.36 -29.88
N MET A 345 4.85 -1.67 -28.68
CA MET A 345 4.64 -0.67 -27.64
C MET A 345 5.15 -1.16 -26.30
N THR A 346 5.88 -0.31 -25.62
CA THR A 346 6.41 -0.57 -24.30
C THR A 346 6.07 0.58 -23.37
N GLN A 347 5.56 0.30 -22.21
CA GLN A 347 5.35 1.32 -21.18
C GLN A 347 5.52 0.71 -19.80
N ALA A 348 6.22 1.40 -18.92
CA ALA A 348 6.30 1.05 -17.52
C ALA A 348 6.08 2.30 -16.66
N ALA A 349 5.47 2.10 -15.52
CA ALA A 349 5.08 3.17 -14.63
C ALA A 349 5.09 2.75 -13.16
N ARG A 350 5.41 3.70 -12.29
CA ARG A 350 5.06 3.72 -10.88
C ARG A 350 3.81 4.57 -10.71
N LEU A 351 2.83 4.05 -10.00
CA LEU A 351 1.55 4.73 -9.75
C LEU A 351 1.37 4.94 -8.25
N GLU A 352 0.93 6.15 -7.87
CA GLU A 352 0.73 6.54 -6.48
C GLU A 352 -0.61 7.23 -6.27
N ARG A 353 -1.33 6.83 -5.21
CA ARG A 353 -2.56 7.50 -4.77
C ARG A 353 -2.74 7.31 -3.27
N GLY A 354 -2.58 8.38 -2.49
CA GLY A 354 -2.52 8.30 -1.04
C GLY A 354 -1.39 7.38 -0.58
N LYS A 355 -1.69 6.39 0.23
CA LYS A 355 -0.71 5.38 0.70
C LYS A 355 -0.52 4.21 -0.27
N ARG A 356 -1.32 4.13 -1.34
CA ARG A 356 -1.23 3.04 -2.32
C ARG A 356 -0.14 3.34 -3.33
N VAL A 357 0.76 2.39 -3.50
CA VAL A 357 1.85 2.42 -4.48
C VAL A 357 1.92 1.06 -5.15
N PHE A 358 2.03 1.06 -6.46
CA PHE A 358 2.34 -0.13 -7.25
C PHE A 358 3.06 0.26 -8.53
N ALA A 359 3.67 -0.71 -9.20
CA ALA A 359 4.23 -0.50 -10.54
C ALA A 359 3.66 -1.51 -11.52
N VAL A 360 3.58 -1.09 -12.77
CA VAL A 360 3.14 -1.93 -13.88
C VAL A 360 4.04 -1.70 -15.08
N ALA A 361 4.41 -2.79 -15.76
CA ALA A 361 5.04 -2.77 -17.07
C ALA A 361 4.17 -3.56 -18.05
N VAL A 362 3.86 -2.95 -19.19
CA VAL A 362 3.14 -3.60 -20.31
C VAL A 362 3.97 -3.39 -21.56
N LEU A 363 4.49 -4.49 -22.07
CA LEU A 363 5.37 -4.54 -23.26
C LEU A 363 4.68 -5.41 -24.30
N THR A 364 4.55 -4.91 -25.52
CA THR A 364 3.85 -5.65 -26.60
C THR A 364 4.70 -5.62 -27.87
N GLU A 365 4.68 -6.72 -28.60
CA GLU A 365 5.27 -6.86 -29.93
C GLU A 365 4.19 -7.32 -30.93
N GLY A 366 4.22 -6.78 -32.15
CA GLY A 366 3.36 -7.21 -33.24
C GLY A 366 1.87 -6.92 -32.99
N ASN A 367 1.54 -5.71 -32.54
CA ASN A 367 0.15 -5.30 -32.44
C ASN A 367 -0.45 -5.12 -33.86
N PRO A 368 -1.74 -5.40 -34.09
CA PRO A 368 -2.37 -5.15 -35.38
C PRO A 368 -2.26 -3.70 -35.87
N ASN A 369 -2.40 -2.76 -34.93
CA ASN A 369 -2.27 -1.32 -35.18
C ASN A 369 -2.01 -0.56 -33.87
N TRP A 370 -1.77 0.74 -33.95
CA TRP A 370 -1.47 1.64 -32.82
C TRP A 370 -2.63 1.71 -31.82
N THR A 371 -3.87 1.88 -32.31
CA THR A 371 -5.07 1.98 -31.46
C THR A 371 -5.26 0.71 -30.65
N TYR A 372 -5.02 -0.45 -31.28
CA TYR A 372 -5.09 -1.75 -30.62
C TYR A 372 -4.06 -1.88 -29.51
N GLY A 373 -2.82 -1.53 -29.78
CA GLY A 373 -1.73 -1.55 -28.79
C GLY A 373 -2.01 -0.62 -27.61
N PHE A 374 -2.43 0.63 -27.86
CA PHE A 374 -2.85 1.57 -26.81
C PHE A 374 -4.01 0.99 -25.98
N GLY A 375 -4.98 0.36 -26.64
CA GLY A 375 -6.10 -0.32 -26.00
C GLY A 375 -5.66 -1.46 -25.10
N THR A 376 -4.64 -2.24 -25.50
CA THR A 376 -4.06 -3.32 -24.69
C THR A 376 -3.49 -2.76 -23.38
N LEU A 377 -2.63 -1.74 -23.46
CA LEU A 377 -2.00 -1.13 -22.30
C LEU A 377 -3.02 -0.46 -21.37
N LYS A 378 -3.99 0.27 -21.97
CA LYS A 378 -5.07 0.95 -21.23
C LYS A 378 -6.01 -0.05 -20.55
N GLY A 379 -6.34 -1.16 -21.21
CA GLY A 379 -7.20 -2.21 -20.67
C GLY A 379 -6.55 -2.94 -19.49
N VAL A 380 -5.29 -3.35 -19.61
CA VAL A 380 -4.51 -3.93 -18.50
C VAL A 380 -4.57 -3.00 -17.28
N THR A 381 -4.22 -1.73 -17.48
CA THR A 381 -4.17 -0.78 -16.36
C THR A 381 -5.56 -0.48 -15.80
N GLY A 382 -6.57 -0.34 -16.65
CA GLY A 382 -7.96 -0.15 -16.23
C GLY A 382 -8.41 -1.27 -15.28
N LEU A 383 -8.18 -2.52 -15.65
CA LEU A 383 -8.53 -3.69 -14.84
C LEU A 383 -7.79 -3.71 -13.49
N LEU A 384 -6.50 -3.37 -13.47
CA LEU A 384 -5.75 -3.22 -12.23
C LEU A 384 -6.35 -2.16 -11.30
N LEU A 385 -6.99 -1.14 -11.88
CA LEU A 385 -7.63 -0.04 -11.16
C LEU A 385 -9.14 -0.26 -10.92
N GLY A 386 -9.66 -1.47 -11.18
CA GLY A 386 -11.06 -1.84 -10.97
C GLY A 386 -12.01 -1.29 -12.02
N ARG A 387 -11.51 -0.97 -13.23
CA ARG A 387 -12.33 -0.50 -14.36
C ARG A 387 -12.39 -1.57 -15.44
N GLN A 388 -13.59 -1.85 -15.93
CA GLN A 388 -13.75 -2.73 -17.08
C GLN A 388 -13.31 -2.00 -18.37
N PRO A 389 -12.67 -2.70 -19.32
CA PRO A 389 -12.46 -2.16 -20.66
C PRO A 389 -13.82 -1.82 -21.29
N THR A 390 -13.96 -0.62 -21.82
CA THR A 390 -15.21 -0.20 -22.49
C THR A 390 -15.38 -0.92 -23.82
N GLY A 391 -16.65 -1.16 -24.24
CA GLY A 391 -17.02 -1.97 -25.41
C GLY A 391 -16.37 -1.59 -26.76
N ALA A 392 -15.94 -0.33 -26.94
CA ALA A 392 -15.15 0.10 -28.10
C ALA A 392 -13.80 -0.67 -28.26
N TYR A 393 -13.30 -1.28 -27.20
CA TYR A 393 -12.10 -2.13 -27.25
C TYR A 393 -12.42 -3.62 -27.48
N LEU A 394 -13.68 -4.03 -27.23
CA LEU A 394 -14.14 -5.40 -27.47
C LEU A 394 -14.56 -5.61 -28.91
N ALA A 395 -15.15 -4.58 -29.56
CA ALA A 395 -15.62 -4.66 -30.94
C ALA A 395 -14.48 -4.83 -31.96
N GLN A 396 -13.26 -4.34 -31.66
CA GLN A 396 -12.08 -4.49 -32.53
C GLN A 396 -11.40 -5.87 -32.43
N VAL A 397 -11.91 -6.78 -31.62
CA VAL A 397 -11.40 -8.16 -31.47
C VAL A 397 -12.17 -9.13 -32.37
N LEU A 398 -13.33 -8.73 -32.89
CA LEU A 398 -14.25 -9.57 -33.68
C LEU A 398 -14.32 -9.19 -35.18
N GLU A 399 -13.58 -8.16 -35.59
CA GLU A 399 -13.31 -7.82 -37.00
C GLU A 399 -11.85 -8.09 -37.37
#